data_4fe20f2053d70ca5f8bf46e932cce8de
#
_entry.id   4fe20f2053d70ca5f8bf46e932cce8de
#
_cell.length_a   1.000
_cell.length_b   1.000
_cell.length_c   1.000
_cell.angle_alpha   90.00
_cell.angle_beta   90.00
_cell.angle_gamma   90.00
#
_symmetry.space_group_name_H-M   'P 1'
#
loop_
_entity.id
_entity.type
_entity.pdbx_description
1 polymer ?
#
loop_
_entity_poly.entity_id
_entity_poly.type
_entity_poly.pdbx_seq_one_letter_code
_entity_poly.pdbx_strand_id
1 'polypeptide(L)'
;VLDRKDDMIISGGFNIWPAELENAIADHPDVVEVAVFSVPDEKWGETPMAVCSVAAGIAVDDPRIIDEIRSLCVDRLGSYKKPTHIELRAEPLPKSPVGKVQRKVLREPHWAGHDRRVAGN
;
A
#
# COMPACT_ATOMS: atom_id res chain seq x y z
N VAL A 1 -2.03 14.12 6.73
CA VAL A 1 -3.19 13.23 6.81
C VAL A 1 -2.93 12.21 7.91
N LEU A 2 -3.88 12.10 8.82
CA LEU A 2 -3.78 11.16 9.92
C LEU A 2 -4.48 9.85 9.55
N ASP A 3 -3.82 8.75 9.83
CA ASP A 3 -4.42 7.43 9.65
C ASP A 3 -5.33 7.11 10.84
N ARG A 4 -6.38 6.38 10.55
CA ARG A 4 -7.23 5.82 11.61
C ARG A 4 -6.50 4.64 12.24
N LYS A 5 -6.80 4.36 13.50
CA LYS A 5 -6.25 3.22 14.21
C LYS A 5 -6.50 1.91 13.46
N ASP A 6 -7.66 1.79 12.80
CA ASP A 6 -8.03 0.59 12.04
C ASP A 6 -7.19 0.39 10.78
N ASP A 7 -6.54 1.45 10.29
CA ASP A 7 -5.70 1.37 9.09
C ASP A 7 -4.28 0.91 9.40
N MET A 8 -3.88 0.94 10.68
CA MET A 8 -2.54 0.51 11.06
C MET A 8 -2.32 -0.96 10.71
N ILE A 9 -1.17 -1.24 10.12
CA ILE A 9 -0.78 -2.58 9.71
C ILE A 9 0.18 -3.14 10.74
N ILE A 10 -0.13 -4.32 11.27
CA ILE A 10 0.74 -5.00 12.23
C ILE A 10 1.36 -6.19 11.51
N SER A 11 2.59 -6.03 11.07
CA SER A 11 3.30 -7.04 10.30
C SER A 11 4.48 -7.57 11.10
N GLY A 12 4.42 -8.84 11.50
CA GLY A 12 5.50 -9.47 12.27
C GLY A 12 5.83 -8.73 13.56
N GLY A 13 4.83 -8.11 14.20
CA GLY A 13 5.02 -7.35 15.44
C GLY A 13 5.40 -5.89 15.24
N PHE A 14 5.60 -5.43 14.00
CA PHE A 14 5.88 -4.03 13.70
C PHE A 14 4.60 -3.30 13.33
N ASN A 15 4.46 -2.09 13.87
CA ASN A 15 3.35 -1.20 13.55
C ASN A 15 3.71 -0.36 12.34
N ILE A 16 2.94 -0.47 11.27
CA ILE A 16 3.19 0.24 10.02
C ILE A 16 1.96 1.10 9.70
N TRP A 17 2.17 2.41 9.59
CA TRP A 17 1.10 3.33 9.23
C TRP A 17 1.08 3.54 7.73
N PRO A 18 -0.05 3.25 7.04
CA PRO A 18 -0.12 3.42 5.58
C PRO A 18 0.33 4.78 5.08
N ALA A 19 0.00 5.86 5.80
CA ALA A 19 0.37 7.21 5.35
C ALA A 19 1.88 7.40 5.24
N GLU A 20 2.67 6.77 6.09
CA GLU A 20 4.13 6.85 5.99
C GLU A 20 4.63 6.31 4.66
N LEU A 21 4.12 5.16 4.25
CA LEU A 21 4.49 4.54 2.99
C LEU A 21 3.95 5.33 1.80
N GLU A 22 2.71 5.79 1.90
CA GLU A 22 2.10 6.60 0.84
C GLU A 22 2.90 7.87 0.60
N ASN A 23 3.33 8.55 1.66
CA ASN A 23 4.11 9.77 1.52
C ASN A 23 5.46 9.52 0.84
N ALA A 24 6.13 8.44 1.18
CA ALA A 24 7.39 8.07 0.54
C ALA A 24 7.19 7.73 -0.94
N ILE A 25 6.18 6.91 -1.24
CA ILE A 25 5.90 6.46 -2.61
C ILE A 25 5.45 7.61 -3.50
N ALA A 26 4.69 8.56 -2.94
CA ALA A 26 4.19 9.71 -3.70
C ALA A 26 5.30 10.58 -4.29
N ASP A 27 6.52 10.49 -3.77
CA ASP A 27 7.66 11.22 -4.30
C ASP A 27 8.26 10.60 -5.57
N HIS A 28 7.83 9.39 -5.93
CA HIS A 28 8.26 8.80 -7.19
C HIS A 28 7.64 9.57 -8.37
N PRO A 29 8.47 9.99 -9.35
CA PRO A 29 7.98 10.88 -10.42
C PRO A 29 6.90 10.28 -11.32
N ASP A 30 6.83 8.95 -11.41
CA ASP A 30 5.87 8.27 -12.28
C ASP A 30 4.60 7.87 -11.53
N VAL A 31 4.52 8.09 -10.22
CA VAL A 31 3.34 7.77 -9.42
C VAL A 31 2.42 8.97 -9.34
N VAL A 32 1.17 8.80 -9.78
CA VAL A 32 0.14 9.84 -9.72
C VAL A 32 -0.65 9.76 -8.42
N GLU A 33 -1.03 8.54 -8.05
CA GLU A 33 -1.77 8.29 -6.82
C GLU A 33 -1.26 7.00 -6.20
N VAL A 34 -1.36 6.89 -4.87
CA VAL A 34 -0.96 5.68 -4.15
C VAL A 34 -1.90 5.41 -2.99
N ALA A 35 -2.16 4.14 -2.75
CA ALA A 35 -2.86 3.69 -1.56
C ALA A 35 -2.10 2.51 -0.97
N VAL A 36 -1.91 2.52 0.34
CA VAL A 36 -1.29 1.42 1.07
C VAL A 36 -2.30 0.86 2.06
N PHE A 37 -2.40 -0.45 2.12
CA PHE A 37 -3.33 -1.13 3.02
C PHE A 37 -2.79 -2.52 3.35
N SER A 38 -3.40 -3.16 4.35
CA SER A 38 -2.99 -4.50 4.75
C SER A 38 -3.61 -5.57 3.86
N VAL A 39 -2.84 -6.62 3.61
CA VAL A 39 -3.34 -7.85 3.01
C VAL A 39 -2.92 -9.03 3.88
N PRO A 40 -3.65 -10.16 3.82
CA PRO A 40 -3.30 -11.32 4.64
C PRO A 40 -1.95 -11.89 4.25
N ASP A 41 -1.21 -12.38 5.24
CA ASP A 41 0.09 -13.02 5.03
C ASP A 41 0.26 -14.16 6.02
N GLU A 42 0.62 -15.34 5.54
CA GLU A 42 0.75 -16.53 6.38
C GLU A 42 1.86 -16.39 7.42
N LYS A 43 2.96 -15.72 7.05
CA LYS A 43 4.12 -15.59 7.90
C LYS A 43 3.98 -14.46 8.92
N TRP A 44 3.45 -13.32 8.49
CA TRP A 44 3.44 -12.10 9.30
C TRP A 44 2.07 -11.74 9.86
N GLY A 45 1.03 -12.52 9.54
CA GLY A 45 -0.36 -12.21 9.87
C GLY A 45 -0.96 -11.28 8.85
N GLU A 46 -0.39 -10.10 8.71
CA GLU A 46 -0.73 -9.16 7.64
C GLU A 46 0.54 -8.44 7.18
N THR A 47 0.49 -7.88 5.99
CA THR A 47 1.63 -7.21 5.38
C THR A 47 1.13 -6.05 4.52
N PRO A 48 1.97 -5.01 4.29
CA PRO A 48 1.52 -3.88 3.47
C PRO A 48 1.52 -4.21 1.97
N MET A 49 0.47 -3.75 1.31
CA MET A 49 0.39 -3.73 -0.15
C MET A 49 0.22 -2.29 -0.61
N ALA A 50 0.94 -1.91 -1.64
CA ALA A 50 0.82 -0.61 -2.28
C ALA A 50 0.18 -0.77 -3.65
N VAL A 51 -0.86 0.03 -3.94
CA VAL A 51 -1.45 0.13 -5.26
C VAL A 51 -1.19 1.54 -5.76
N CYS A 52 -0.54 1.66 -6.91
CA CYS A 52 -0.10 2.93 -7.46
C CYS A 52 -0.72 3.14 -8.84
N SER A 53 -1.38 4.28 -9.01
CA SER A 53 -1.78 4.76 -10.33
C SER A 53 -0.58 5.47 -10.95
N VAL A 54 -0.16 5.08 -12.15
CA VAL A 54 1.03 5.62 -12.78
C VAL A 54 0.67 6.54 -13.94
N ALA A 55 1.64 7.40 -14.32
CA ALA A 55 1.46 8.36 -15.38
C ALA A 55 1.23 7.68 -16.73
N ALA A 56 0.58 8.39 -17.66
CA ALA A 56 0.32 7.87 -19.00
C ALA A 56 1.63 7.48 -19.68
N GLY A 57 1.61 6.33 -20.36
CA GLY A 57 2.79 5.82 -21.05
C GLY A 57 3.71 4.96 -20.20
N ILE A 58 3.46 4.86 -18.90
CA ILE A 58 4.25 4.01 -18.01
C ILE A 58 3.68 2.60 -18.04
N ALA A 59 4.55 1.60 -18.20
CA ALA A 59 4.15 0.19 -18.21
C ALA A 59 3.78 -0.26 -16.78
N VAL A 60 2.63 -0.91 -16.65
CA VAL A 60 2.12 -1.33 -15.33
C VAL A 60 2.81 -2.58 -14.79
N ASP A 61 3.70 -3.17 -15.55
CA ASP A 61 4.47 -4.34 -15.15
C ASP A 61 5.99 -4.07 -15.13
N ASP A 62 6.38 -2.80 -15.16
CA ASP A 62 7.80 -2.44 -15.20
C ASP A 62 8.49 -2.74 -13.85
N PRO A 63 9.38 -3.74 -13.80
CA PRO A 63 10.03 -4.11 -12.55
C PRO A 63 10.95 -3.03 -12.01
N ARG A 64 11.48 -2.16 -12.88
CA ARG A 64 12.32 -1.04 -12.46
C ARG A 64 11.55 -0.06 -11.57
N ILE A 65 10.32 0.26 -11.95
CA ILE A 65 9.49 1.18 -11.17
C ILE A 65 9.12 0.55 -9.83
N ILE A 66 8.78 -0.74 -9.84
CA ILE A 66 8.45 -1.47 -8.61
C ILE A 66 9.66 -1.47 -7.66
N ASP A 67 10.85 -1.72 -8.16
CA ASP A 67 12.07 -1.71 -7.35
C ASP A 67 12.38 -0.31 -6.81
N GLU A 68 12.19 0.73 -7.63
CA GLU A 68 12.39 2.12 -7.21
C GLU A 68 11.44 2.51 -6.08
N ILE A 69 10.18 2.11 -6.18
CA ILE A 69 9.18 2.38 -5.14
C ILE A 69 9.59 1.70 -3.84
N ARG A 70 9.98 0.43 -3.92
CA ARG A 70 10.40 -0.32 -2.73
C ARG A 70 11.63 0.32 -2.08
N SER A 71 12.59 0.75 -2.89
CA SER A 71 13.80 1.41 -2.42
C SER A 71 13.51 2.74 -1.72
N LEU A 72 12.55 3.53 -2.22
CA LEU A 72 12.13 4.75 -1.54
C LEU A 72 11.65 4.48 -0.12
N CYS A 73 10.86 3.43 0.04
CA CYS A 73 10.36 3.06 1.37
C CYS A 73 11.49 2.61 2.29
N VAL A 74 12.40 1.77 1.79
CA VAL A 74 13.54 1.28 2.56
C VAL A 74 14.44 2.43 3.01
N ASP A 75 14.76 3.34 2.07
CA ASP A 75 15.68 4.45 2.34
C ASP A 75 15.11 5.43 3.37
N ARG A 76 13.81 5.66 3.36
CA ARG A 76 13.18 6.65 4.23
C ARG A 76 12.66 6.10 5.53
N LEU A 77 12.21 4.84 5.54
CA LEU A 77 11.46 4.29 6.67
C LEU A 77 12.10 3.05 7.27
N GLY A 78 13.08 2.45 6.59
CA GLY A 78 13.69 1.19 7.04
C GLY A 78 13.10 -0.01 6.33
N SER A 79 13.86 -1.10 6.29
CA SER A 79 13.51 -2.28 5.49
C SER A 79 12.24 -2.98 5.95
N TYR A 80 11.88 -2.86 7.22
CA TYR A 80 10.69 -3.51 7.76
C TYR A 80 9.38 -2.80 7.39
N LYS A 81 9.46 -1.59 6.84
CA LYS A 81 8.27 -0.80 6.45
C LYS A 81 8.05 -0.76 4.93
N LYS A 82 8.79 -1.55 4.17
CA LYS A 82 8.58 -1.60 2.73
C LYS A 82 7.32 -2.39 2.40
N PRO A 83 6.60 -2.06 1.31
CA PRO A 83 5.47 -2.88 0.89
C PRO A 83 5.97 -4.23 0.35
N THR A 84 5.29 -5.30 0.77
CA THR A 84 5.60 -6.65 0.30
C THR A 84 5.06 -6.86 -1.11
N HIS A 85 3.89 -6.27 -1.38
CA HIS A 85 3.25 -6.36 -2.69
C HIS A 85 3.08 -4.96 -3.25
N ILE A 86 3.40 -4.78 -4.53
CA ILE A 86 3.22 -3.51 -5.24
C ILE A 86 2.50 -3.79 -6.54
N GLU A 87 1.36 -3.14 -6.74
CA GLU A 87 0.59 -3.20 -7.98
C GLU A 87 0.63 -1.83 -8.64
N LEU A 88 0.99 -1.79 -9.92
CA LEU A 88 0.89 -0.58 -10.73
C LEU A 88 -0.35 -0.70 -11.60
N ARG A 89 -1.06 0.41 -11.80
CA ARG A 89 -2.22 0.43 -12.70
C ARG A 89 -2.30 1.76 -13.43
N ALA A 90 -2.90 1.71 -14.61
CA ALA A 90 -3.10 2.91 -15.43
C ALA A 90 -4.33 3.71 -14.96
N GLU A 91 -5.34 3.01 -14.42
CA GLU A 91 -6.60 3.63 -14.01
C GLU A 91 -6.44 4.40 -12.70
N PRO A 92 -7.24 5.47 -12.51
CA PRO A 92 -7.29 6.16 -11.22
C PRO A 92 -7.75 5.21 -10.11
N LEU A 93 -7.33 5.51 -8.88
CA LEU A 93 -7.76 4.76 -7.72
C LEU A 93 -9.20 5.16 -7.33
N PRO A 94 -9.96 4.25 -6.69
CA PRO A 94 -11.32 4.57 -6.25
C PRO A 94 -11.30 5.72 -5.23
N LYS A 95 -12.23 6.67 -5.40
CA LYS A 95 -12.30 7.86 -4.56
C LYS A 95 -13.72 8.09 -4.06
N SER A 96 -13.81 8.72 -2.89
CA SER A 96 -15.08 9.21 -2.37
C SER A 96 -15.56 10.42 -3.17
N PRO A 97 -16.82 10.86 -2.97
CA PRO A 97 -17.33 12.06 -3.65
C PRO A 97 -16.50 13.32 -3.42
N VAL A 98 -15.75 13.39 -2.32
CA VAL A 98 -14.87 14.52 -2.03
C VAL A 98 -13.44 14.33 -2.55
N GLY A 99 -13.21 13.27 -3.33
CA GLY A 99 -11.93 13.05 -3.99
C GLY A 99 -10.87 12.33 -3.14
N LYS A 100 -11.26 11.73 -2.02
CA LYS A 100 -10.33 11.02 -1.15
C LYS A 100 -10.21 9.55 -1.59
N VAL A 101 -8.97 9.07 -1.74
CA VAL A 101 -8.71 7.67 -2.08
C VAL A 101 -9.27 6.74 -1.00
N GLN A 102 -9.97 5.70 -1.43
CA GLN A 102 -10.64 4.76 -0.52
C GLN A 102 -9.86 3.45 -0.41
N ARG A 103 -8.96 3.39 0.56
CA ARG A 103 -8.15 2.19 0.84
C ARG A 103 -9.01 0.95 1.07
N LYS A 104 -10.13 1.12 1.75
CA LYS A 104 -11.02 0.02 2.09
C LYS A 104 -11.54 -0.71 0.85
N VAL A 105 -11.90 0.02 -0.19
CA VAL A 105 -12.39 -0.56 -1.45
C VAL A 105 -11.32 -1.44 -2.10
N LEU A 106 -10.06 -0.99 -2.05
CA LEU A 106 -8.93 -1.75 -2.60
C LEU A 106 -8.58 -2.95 -1.72
N ARG A 107 -8.74 -2.81 -0.41
CA ARG A 107 -8.36 -3.83 0.57
C ARG A 107 -9.33 -5.00 0.62
N GLU A 108 -10.63 -4.76 0.54
CA GLU A 108 -11.66 -5.77 0.77
C GLU A 108 -11.49 -7.06 -0.06
N PRO A 109 -11.20 -7.00 -1.37
CA PRO A 109 -11.05 -8.24 -2.14
C PRO A 109 -9.95 -9.16 -1.63
N HIS A 110 -8.90 -8.61 -1.04
CA HIS A 110 -7.78 -9.40 -0.51
C HIS A 110 -8.13 -10.11 0.79
N TRP A 111 -9.12 -9.59 1.52
CA TRP A 111 -9.55 -10.17 2.77
C TRP A 111 -10.79 -11.07 2.63
N ALA A 112 -11.32 -11.23 1.43
CA ALA A 112 -12.45 -12.13 1.18
C ALA A 112 -12.08 -13.55 1.63
N GLY A 113 -12.88 -14.13 2.52
CA GLY A 113 -12.57 -15.43 3.12
C GLY A 113 -11.61 -15.40 4.28
N HIS A 114 -11.09 -14.22 4.68
CA HIS A 114 -10.20 -14.04 5.82
C HIS A 114 -10.84 -13.10 6.83
N ASP A 115 -10.59 -13.34 8.12
CA ASP A 115 -11.03 -12.44 9.17
C ASP A 115 -9.81 -11.70 9.71
N ARG A 116 -9.70 -10.40 9.40
CA ARG A 116 -8.59 -9.57 9.85
C ARG A 116 -8.49 -9.51 11.37
N ARG A 117 -9.63 -9.52 12.06
CA ARG A 117 -9.63 -9.47 13.52
C ARG A 117 -9.02 -10.72 14.14
N VAL A 118 -9.34 -11.87 13.56
CA VAL A 118 -8.75 -13.14 14.01
C VAL A 118 -7.26 -13.15 13.68
N ALA A 119 -6.90 -12.77 12.48
CA ALA A 119 -5.51 -12.72 12.06
C ALA A 119 -4.71 -11.68 12.84
N GLY A 120 -5.34 -10.55 13.17
CA GLY A 120 -4.70 -9.46 13.89
C GLY A 120 -4.68 -9.64 15.42
N ASN A 121 -5.33 -10.64 15.91
CA ASN A 121 -5.36 -10.88 17.35
C ASN A 121 -4.15 -11.69 17.80
#